data_f30482fe5def37091d7f3f12cbbd5169
#
_entry.id   f30482fe5def37091d7f3f12cbbd5169
#
_cell.length_a   1.000
_cell.length_b   1.000
_cell.length_c   1.000
_cell.angle_alpha   90.00
_cell.angle_beta   90.00
_cell.angle_gamma   90.00
#
_symmetry.space_group_name_H-M   'P 1'
#
loop_
_entity.id
_entity.type
_entity.pdbx_description
1 polymer ?
#
loop_
_entity_poly.entity_id
_entity_poly.type
_entity_poly.pdbx_seq_one_letter_code
_entity_poly.pdbx_strand_id
1 'polypeptide(L)'
;MGATLLFCMALLAGCAPSSPGPSKAGEAFKKEVLAVRDSLAPALMDAVAKREPRSTKKILEQSCALAGEGGNPFACGITILDSHGITLASATPGEPIKRLDYSRYEVVMTALKERKVVKTRLFLQDGTRLYVVAIPLVSKGESIGLLGLAFDASDLRNRFGLTEDEFMRVDLNG
;
A
#
# COMPACT_ATOMS: atom_id res chain seq x y z
N MET A 1 -58.16 33.88 31.54
CA MET A 1 -56.74 34.28 31.52
C MET A 1 -55.94 33.07 31.15
N GLY A 2 -55.63 32.88 29.87
CA GLY A 2 -54.90 31.77 29.33
C GLY A 2 -53.50 32.22 28.89
N ALA A 3 -52.46 31.63 29.47
CA ALA A 3 -51.06 31.92 29.11
C ALA A 3 -50.62 30.86 28.08
N THR A 4 -50.40 31.30 26.85
CA THR A 4 -49.87 30.48 25.77
C THR A 4 -48.37 30.46 25.85
N LEU A 5 -47.78 29.31 26.20
CA LEU A 5 -46.33 29.10 26.21
C LEU A 5 -45.87 28.77 24.76
N LEU A 6 -45.16 29.71 24.12
CA LEU A 6 -44.49 29.52 22.84
C LEU A 6 -43.18 28.73 23.11
N PHE A 7 -43.10 27.48 22.62
CA PHE A 7 -41.91 26.66 22.68
C PHE A 7 -41.06 26.98 21.42
N CYS A 8 -40.00 27.79 21.57
CA CYS A 8 -38.97 27.98 20.54
C CYS A 8 -38.09 26.77 20.46
N MET A 9 -38.36 25.87 19.47
CA MET A 9 -37.39 24.85 19.06
C MET A 9 -36.24 25.50 18.28
N ALA A 10 -35.10 25.71 18.94
CA ALA A 10 -33.86 26.04 18.29
C ALA A 10 -33.34 24.80 17.54
N LEU A 11 -33.44 24.83 16.21
CA LEU A 11 -32.81 23.88 15.31
C LEU A 11 -31.28 24.08 15.38
N LEU A 12 -30.60 23.28 16.19
CA LEU A 12 -29.15 23.16 16.12
C LEU A 12 -28.83 22.40 14.82
N ALA A 13 -28.60 23.13 13.74
CA ALA A 13 -27.97 22.64 12.56
C ALA A 13 -26.52 22.24 12.92
N GLY A 14 -26.34 20.98 13.31
CA GLY A 14 -25.01 20.40 13.51
C GLY A 14 -24.23 20.46 12.21
N CYS A 15 -23.28 21.39 12.10
CA CYS A 15 -22.25 21.32 11.08
C CYS A 15 -21.45 20.04 11.33
N ALA A 16 -21.75 18.98 10.60
CA ALA A 16 -20.86 17.83 10.53
C ALA A 16 -19.51 18.34 10.00
N PRO A 17 -18.39 18.10 10.70
CA PRO A 17 -17.09 18.46 10.17
C PRO A 17 -16.90 17.75 8.83
N SER A 18 -16.82 18.53 7.75
CA SER A 18 -16.44 18.01 6.45
C SER A 18 -15.07 17.36 6.60
N SER A 19 -14.98 16.06 6.30
CA SER A 19 -13.69 15.37 6.29
C SER A 19 -12.74 16.17 5.40
N PRO A 20 -11.56 16.55 5.89
CA PRO A 20 -10.60 17.28 5.05
C PRO A 20 -10.32 16.44 3.80
N GLY A 21 -10.42 17.05 2.63
CA GLY A 21 -10.10 16.42 1.36
C GLY A 21 -8.65 15.90 1.35
N PRO A 22 -8.27 15.11 0.34
CA PRO A 22 -6.92 14.56 0.25
C PRO A 22 -5.89 15.69 0.27
N SER A 23 -4.83 15.50 1.08
CA SER A 23 -3.72 16.47 1.12
C SER A 23 -2.90 16.39 -0.17
N LYS A 24 -2.21 17.48 -0.55
CA LYS A 24 -1.28 17.45 -1.70
C LYS A 24 -0.23 16.35 -1.57
N ALA A 25 0.25 16.10 -0.36
CA ALA A 25 1.17 15.01 -0.05
C ALA A 25 0.53 13.63 -0.29
N GLY A 26 -0.72 13.46 0.11
CA GLY A 26 -1.49 12.24 -0.13
C GLY A 26 -1.69 11.94 -1.61
N GLU A 27 -2.01 12.95 -2.41
CA GLU A 27 -2.14 12.80 -3.86
C GLU A 27 -0.80 12.49 -4.55
N ALA A 28 0.29 13.12 -4.12
CA ALA A 28 1.64 12.81 -4.62
C ALA A 28 2.03 11.37 -4.28
N PHE A 29 1.81 10.92 -3.05
CA PHE A 29 2.04 9.55 -2.62
C PHE A 29 1.23 8.55 -3.44
N LYS A 30 -0.08 8.80 -3.61
CA LYS A 30 -0.95 7.97 -4.45
C LYS A 30 -0.40 7.83 -5.85
N LYS A 31 -0.05 8.95 -6.50
CA LYS A 31 0.51 8.96 -7.85
C LYS A 31 1.76 8.11 -7.95
N GLU A 32 2.67 8.19 -6.99
CA GLU A 32 3.91 7.41 -6.99
C GLU A 32 3.64 5.92 -6.76
N VAL A 33 2.80 5.55 -5.81
CA VAL A 33 2.40 4.14 -5.58
C VAL A 33 1.79 3.53 -6.84
N LEU A 34 0.89 4.24 -7.51
CA LEU A 34 0.27 3.78 -8.74
C LEU A 34 1.28 3.71 -9.89
N ALA A 35 2.22 4.65 -10.00
CA ALA A 35 3.28 4.60 -11.00
C ALA A 35 4.20 3.38 -10.83
N VAL A 36 4.55 3.03 -9.58
CA VAL A 36 5.31 1.79 -9.30
C VAL A 36 4.52 0.55 -9.70
N ARG A 37 3.24 0.48 -9.35
CA ARG A 37 2.36 -0.61 -9.80
C ARG A 37 2.37 -0.73 -11.32
N ASP A 38 2.11 0.36 -12.02
CA ASP A 38 1.92 0.37 -13.47
C ASP A 38 3.22 0.06 -14.23
N SER A 39 4.37 0.38 -13.64
CA SER A 39 5.68 0.05 -14.21
C SER A 39 6.10 -1.40 -13.96
N LEU A 40 5.83 -1.94 -12.77
CA LEU A 40 6.28 -3.26 -12.37
C LEU A 40 5.29 -4.38 -12.72
N ALA A 41 3.99 -4.15 -12.57
CA ALA A 41 2.99 -5.19 -12.73
C ALA A 41 3.09 -5.90 -14.09
N PRO A 42 3.18 -5.21 -15.26
CA PRO A 42 3.25 -5.90 -16.54
C PRO A 42 4.44 -6.86 -16.65
N ALA A 43 5.61 -6.47 -16.15
CA ALA A 43 6.81 -7.29 -16.19
C ALA A 43 6.74 -8.50 -15.22
N LEU A 44 6.03 -8.34 -14.10
CA LEU A 44 5.93 -9.36 -13.05
C LEU A 44 4.87 -10.42 -13.34
N MET A 45 3.83 -10.11 -14.15
CA MET A 45 2.65 -10.96 -14.31
C MET A 45 2.98 -12.41 -14.69
N ASP A 46 3.84 -12.61 -15.67
CA ASP A 46 4.19 -13.97 -16.17
C ASP A 46 5.01 -14.75 -15.13
N ALA A 47 6.05 -14.13 -14.56
CA ALA A 47 6.91 -14.74 -13.56
C ALA A 47 6.15 -15.10 -12.26
N VAL A 48 5.23 -14.22 -11.83
CA VAL A 48 4.40 -14.46 -10.64
C VAL A 48 3.37 -15.55 -10.91
N ALA A 49 2.69 -15.54 -12.06
CA ALA A 49 1.74 -16.59 -12.43
C ALA A 49 2.38 -17.99 -12.50
N LYS A 50 3.63 -18.06 -12.96
CA LYS A 50 4.42 -19.30 -13.01
C LYS A 50 5.12 -19.63 -11.69
N ARG A 51 5.03 -18.74 -10.70
CA ARG A 51 5.73 -18.85 -9.41
C ARG A 51 7.23 -19.05 -9.54
N GLU A 52 7.88 -18.23 -10.36
CA GLU A 52 9.31 -18.27 -10.64
C GLU A 52 10.11 -17.26 -9.80
N PRO A 53 10.69 -17.65 -8.64
CA PRO A 53 11.38 -16.71 -7.76
C PRO A 53 12.57 -16.03 -8.41
N ARG A 54 13.37 -16.78 -9.21
CA ARG A 54 14.56 -16.23 -9.88
C ARG A 54 14.21 -15.18 -10.92
N SER A 55 13.20 -15.43 -11.75
CA SER A 55 12.72 -14.49 -12.77
C SER A 55 12.12 -13.24 -12.09
N THR A 56 11.31 -13.43 -11.04
CA THR A 56 10.72 -12.34 -10.26
C THR A 56 11.80 -11.47 -9.63
N LYS A 57 12.82 -12.07 -8.99
CA LYS A 57 13.95 -11.34 -8.40
C LYS A 57 14.72 -10.55 -9.44
N LYS A 58 15.03 -11.14 -10.60
CA LYS A 58 15.74 -10.46 -11.69
C LYS A 58 14.98 -9.23 -12.17
N ILE A 59 13.65 -9.31 -12.33
CA ILE A 59 12.81 -8.16 -12.72
C ILE A 59 12.91 -7.05 -11.67
N LEU A 60 12.82 -7.38 -10.38
CA LEU A 60 12.95 -6.40 -9.31
C LEU A 60 14.32 -5.72 -9.28
N GLU A 61 15.39 -6.50 -9.41
CA GLU A 61 16.76 -5.98 -9.42
C GLU A 61 17.02 -5.03 -10.60
N GLN A 62 16.51 -5.38 -11.79
CA GLN A 62 16.58 -4.51 -12.97
C GLN A 62 15.82 -3.21 -12.77
N SER A 63 14.62 -3.28 -12.20
CA SER A 63 13.80 -2.09 -11.92
C SER A 63 14.44 -1.19 -10.86
N CYS A 64 15.06 -1.77 -9.82
CA CYS A 64 15.79 -1.01 -8.80
C CYS A 64 17.07 -0.37 -9.35
N ALA A 65 17.80 -1.04 -10.25
CA ALA A 65 19.01 -0.50 -10.87
C ALA A 65 18.70 0.70 -11.78
N LEU A 66 17.61 0.63 -12.56
CA LEU A 66 17.15 1.74 -13.41
C LEU A 66 16.68 2.95 -12.58
N ALA A 67 16.29 2.73 -11.34
CA ALA A 67 15.86 3.76 -10.42
C ALA A 67 17.02 4.54 -9.77
N GLY A 68 18.25 4.04 -9.84
CA GLY A 68 19.42 4.62 -9.15
C GLY A 68 19.77 6.03 -9.62
N GLU A 69 19.45 6.45 -10.84
CA GLU A 69 19.71 7.79 -11.37
C GLU A 69 18.53 8.77 -11.25
N GLY A 70 17.34 8.29 -10.93
CA GLY A 70 16.12 9.10 -10.80
C GLY A 70 15.28 8.78 -9.57
N GLY A 71 15.80 7.89 -8.70
CA GLY A 71 15.22 7.59 -7.40
C GLY A 71 13.83 6.93 -7.46
N ASN A 72 13.74 5.61 -7.74
CA ASN A 72 12.53 4.88 -7.34
C ASN A 72 12.45 4.94 -5.81
N PRO A 73 11.52 5.67 -5.22
CA PRO A 73 11.42 5.85 -3.78
C PRO A 73 11.22 4.53 -3.02
N PHE A 74 10.85 3.46 -3.70
CA PHE A 74 10.48 2.17 -3.13
C PHE A 74 11.54 1.08 -3.25
N ALA A 75 12.75 1.41 -3.74
CA ALA A 75 13.77 0.42 -4.09
C ALA A 75 14.15 -0.57 -2.97
N CYS A 76 13.97 -0.19 -1.71
CA CYS A 76 14.39 -1.01 -0.56
C CYS A 76 13.24 -1.75 0.14
N GLY A 77 11.98 -1.44 -0.17
CA GLY A 77 10.81 -1.95 0.54
C GLY A 77 9.83 -2.73 -0.34
N ILE A 78 10.27 -3.30 -1.47
CA ILE A 78 9.39 -4.05 -2.38
C ILE A 78 9.48 -5.55 -2.09
N THR A 79 8.33 -6.19 -1.93
CA THR A 79 8.20 -7.65 -1.78
C THR A 79 7.12 -8.17 -2.72
N ILE A 80 7.41 -9.26 -3.42
CA ILE A 80 6.44 -9.96 -4.27
C ILE A 80 6.05 -11.27 -3.61
N LEU A 81 4.74 -11.47 -3.48
CA LEU A 81 4.15 -12.69 -2.95
C LEU A 81 3.38 -13.41 -4.05
N ASP A 82 3.27 -14.74 -3.94
CA ASP A 82 2.36 -15.53 -4.78
C ASP A 82 0.90 -15.40 -4.29
N SER A 83 -0.02 -16.07 -4.98
CA SER A 83 -1.45 -16.08 -4.64
C SER A 83 -1.78 -16.74 -3.28
N HIS A 84 -0.80 -17.36 -2.62
CA HIS A 84 -0.93 -17.95 -1.28
C HIS A 84 -0.29 -17.07 -0.20
N GLY A 85 0.26 -15.90 -0.55
CA GLY A 85 0.95 -15.03 0.39
C GLY A 85 2.38 -15.49 0.72
N ILE A 86 2.98 -16.35 -0.12
CA ILE A 86 4.36 -16.80 0.05
C ILE A 86 5.30 -15.91 -0.75
N THR A 87 6.42 -15.49 -0.16
CA THR A 87 7.41 -14.67 -0.83
C THR A 87 8.00 -15.35 -2.05
N LEU A 88 7.93 -14.69 -3.20
CA LEU A 88 8.65 -15.03 -4.41
C LEU A 88 9.98 -14.27 -4.52
N ALA A 89 9.97 -12.98 -4.19
CA ALA A 89 11.16 -12.14 -4.22
C ALA A 89 11.02 -10.92 -3.32
N SER A 90 12.14 -10.33 -2.93
CA SER A 90 12.22 -8.99 -2.32
C SER A 90 13.34 -8.19 -2.96
N ALA A 91 13.19 -6.87 -2.96
CA ALA A 91 14.16 -5.94 -3.56
C ALA A 91 15.30 -5.55 -2.61
N THR A 92 15.65 -6.39 -1.64
CA THR A 92 16.83 -6.17 -0.80
C THR A 92 18.07 -6.63 -1.54
N PRO A 93 18.97 -5.72 -1.97
CA PRO A 93 20.17 -6.08 -2.71
C PRO A 93 21.06 -7.04 -1.91
N GLY A 94 21.61 -8.05 -2.59
CA GLY A 94 22.55 -9.00 -1.97
C GLY A 94 21.93 -10.05 -1.04
N GLU A 95 20.68 -9.94 -0.66
CA GLU A 95 20.03 -10.94 0.16
C GLU A 95 19.51 -12.13 -0.66
N PRO A 96 19.67 -13.36 -0.15
CA PRO A 96 19.06 -14.53 -0.76
C PRO A 96 17.53 -14.45 -0.65
N ILE A 97 16.82 -15.06 -1.59
CA ILE A 97 15.36 -15.16 -1.53
C ILE A 97 14.99 -15.99 -0.30
N LYS A 98 14.41 -15.32 0.71
CA LYS A 98 13.84 -16.01 1.88
C LYS A 98 12.38 -16.32 1.58
N ARG A 99 12.02 -17.58 1.63
CA ARG A 99 10.63 -18.02 1.47
C ARG A 99 9.90 -17.80 2.80
N LEU A 100 9.27 -16.64 2.95
CA LEU A 100 8.48 -16.29 4.13
C LEU A 100 6.99 -16.45 3.81
N ASP A 101 6.24 -16.89 4.81
CA ASP A 101 4.79 -17.06 4.73
C ASP A 101 4.08 -15.87 5.38
N TYR A 102 3.44 -15.05 4.56
CA TYR A 102 2.63 -13.90 4.97
C TYR A 102 1.13 -14.16 4.93
N SER A 103 0.68 -15.41 4.71
CA SER A 103 -0.74 -15.76 4.63
C SER A 103 -1.52 -15.49 5.92
N ARG A 104 -0.83 -15.32 7.04
CA ARG A 104 -1.45 -14.99 8.34
C ARG A 104 -1.75 -13.51 8.51
N TYR A 105 -1.22 -12.65 7.65
CA TYR A 105 -1.46 -11.21 7.76
C TYR A 105 -2.74 -10.84 7.02
N GLU A 106 -3.69 -10.25 7.76
CA GLU A 106 -4.98 -9.85 7.24
C GLU A 106 -4.86 -8.94 6.00
N VAL A 107 -3.93 -7.99 6.00
CA VAL A 107 -3.68 -7.09 4.87
C VAL A 107 -3.38 -7.86 3.57
N VAL A 108 -2.60 -8.95 3.66
CA VAL A 108 -2.24 -9.78 2.50
C VAL A 108 -3.47 -10.53 1.99
N MET A 109 -4.17 -11.23 2.90
CA MET A 109 -5.32 -12.04 2.51
C MET A 109 -6.48 -11.20 2.02
N THR A 110 -6.72 -10.02 2.61
CA THR A 110 -7.73 -9.08 2.17
C THR A 110 -7.43 -8.55 0.77
N ALA A 111 -6.19 -8.11 0.51
CA ALA A 111 -5.79 -7.62 -0.81
C ALA A 111 -5.95 -8.70 -1.89
N LEU A 112 -5.52 -9.94 -1.63
CA LEU A 112 -5.66 -11.06 -2.57
C LEU A 112 -7.13 -11.41 -2.83
N LYS A 113 -7.96 -11.46 -1.78
CA LYS A 113 -9.38 -11.84 -1.87
C LYS A 113 -10.23 -10.77 -2.52
N GLU A 114 -10.09 -9.52 -2.09
CA GLU A 114 -10.91 -8.41 -2.56
C GLU A 114 -10.41 -7.79 -3.86
N ARG A 115 -9.17 -8.11 -4.26
CA ARG A 115 -8.52 -7.56 -5.46
C ARG A 115 -8.43 -6.05 -5.44
N LYS A 116 -8.27 -5.49 -4.24
CA LYS A 116 -8.15 -4.06 -3.99
C LYS A 116 -6.82 -3.76 -3.31
N VAL A 117 -6.32 -2.57 -3.52
CA VAL A 117 -5.17 -2.08 -2.76
C VAL A 117 -5.57 -1.92 -1.31
N VAL A 118 -4.84 -2.59 -0.42
CA VAL A 118 -5.04 -2.51 1.03
C VAL A 118 -3.79 -1.93 1.66
N LYS A 119 -3.97 -1.07 2.63
CA LYS A 119 -2.86 -0.50 3.40
C LYS A 119 -3.07 -0.73 4.89
N THR A 120 -1.97 -0.85 5.60
CA THR A 120 -2.00 -1.09 7.04
C THR A 120 -0.73 -0.56 7.70
N ARG A 121 -0.78 -0.53 9.02
CA ARG A 121 0.37 -0.30 9.89
C ARG A 121 0.69 -1.59 10.63
N LEU A 122 1.92 -2.04 10.53
CA LEU A 122 2.45 -3.19 11.24
C LEU A 122 3.39 -2.72 12.36
N PHE A 123 3.34 -3.43 13.49
CA PHE A 123 4.28 -3.26 14.58
C PHE A 123 5.18 -4.49 14.62
N LEU A 124 6.48 -4.27 14.44
CA LEU A 124 7.47 -5.33 14.56
C LEU A 124 7.82 -5.58 16.03
N GLN A 125 8.42 -6.72 16.31
CA GLN A 125 8.77 -7.13 17.68
C GLN A 125 9.78 -6.20 18.37
N ASP A 126 10.63 -5.53 17.57
CA ASP A 126 11.61 -4.53 18.03
C ASP A 126 11.00 -3.13 18.27
N GLY A 127 9.68 -2.99 18.10
CA GLY A 127 8.96 -1.72 18.23
C GLY A 127 8.96 -0.87 16.96
N THR A 128 9.61 -1.30 15.89
CA THR A 128 9.58 -0.62 14.59
C THR A 128 8.17 -0.63 14.02
N ARG A 129 7.75 0.52 13.49
CA ARG A 129 6.48 0.66 12.76
C ARG A 129 6.74 0.64 11.27
N LEU A 130 6.06 -0.26 10.58
CA LEU A 130 6.04 -0.31 9.11
C LEU A 130 4.66 0.05 8.59
N TYR A 131 4.65 0.86 7.54
CA TYR A 131 3.47 1.23 6.77
C TYR A 131 3.49 0.44 5.48
N VAL A 132 2.51 -0.41 5.30
CA VAL A 132 2.48 -1.38 4.21
C VAL A 132 1.34 -1.06 3.26
N VAL A 133 1.63 -1.07 1.97
CA VAL A 133 0.67 -1.04 0.88
C VAL A 133 0.74 -2.38 0.17
N ALA A 134 -0.37 -3.10 0.15
CA ALA A 134 -0.52 -4.39 -0.52
C ALA A 134 -1.33 -4.20 -1.80
N ILE A 135 -0.71 -4.41 -2.95
CA ILE A 135 -1.28 -4.19 -4.28
C ILE A 135 -1.47 -5.54 -4.96
N PRO A 136 -2.70 -5.99 -5.21
CA PRO A 136 -2.93 -7.28 -5.88
C PRO A 136 -2.49 -7.24 -7.33
N LEU A 137 -1.82 -8.30 -7.77
CA LEU A 137 -1.51 -8.58 -9.17
C LEU A 137 -2.66 -9.43 -9.72
N VAL A 138 -3.45 -8.84 -10.62
CA VAL A 138 -4.67 -9.48 -11.12
C VAL A 138 -4.50 -9.86 -12.58
N SER A 139 -4.75 -11.12 -12.93
CA SER A 139 -4.78 -11.62 -14.30
C SER A 139 -6.09 -12.35 -14.56
N LYS A 140 -6.77 -12.04 -15.66
CA LYS A 140 -8.04 -12.67 -16.06
C LYS A 140 -9.09 -12.68 -14.94
N GLY A 141 -9.10 -11.64 -14.11
CA GLY A 141 -10.03 -11.49 -13.00
C GLY A 141 -9.65 -12.25 -11.72
N GLU A 142 -8.49 -12.89 -11.64
CA GLU A 142 -8.00 -13.61 -10.46
C GLU A 142 -6.72 -12.98 -9.92
N SER A 143 -6.55 -12.98 -8.59
CA SER A 143 -5.30 -12.56 -7.97
C SER A 143 -4.25 -13.65 -8.14
N ILE A 144 -3.22 -13.38 -8.92
CA ILE A 144 -2.09 -14.29 -9.13
C ILE A 144 -0.95 -14.10 -8.13
N GLY A 145 -0.98 -12.98 -7.41
CA GLY A 145 0.03 -12.61 -6.42
C GLY A 145 -0.19 -11.19 -5.89
N LEU A 146 0.82 -10.67 -5.22
CA LEU A 146 0.75 -9.37 -4.56
C LEU A 146 2.10 -8.65 -4.64
N LEU A 147 2.06 -7.37 -4.94
CA LEU A 147 3.16 -6.42 -4.80
C LEU A 147 3.00 -5.71 -3.45
N GLY A 148 3.91 -5.96 -2.52
CA GLY A 148 3.98 -5.30 -1.23
C GLY A 148 5.00 -4.16 -1.25
N LEU A 149 4.60 -2.99 -0.76
CA LEU A 149 5.48 -1.84 -0.52
C LEU A 149 5.52 -1.58 0.97
N ALA A 150 6.71 -1.43 1.54
CA ALA A 150 6.90 -1.16 2.95
C ALA A 150 7.70 0.13 3.15
N PHE A 151 7.26 0.93 4.11
CA PHE A 151 7.85 2.22 4.49
C PHE A 151 8.01 2.27 5.99
N ASP A 152 9.04 2.91 6.48
CA ASP A 152 9.08 3.36 7.86
C ASP A 152 8.47 4.76 8.03
N ALA A 153 8.36 5.23 9.28
CA ALA A 153 7.79 6.55 9.56
C ALA A 153 8.65 7.71 9.03
N SER A 154 9.97 7.49 8.88
CA SER A 154 10.91 8.47 8.35
C SER A 154 10.75 8.59 6.83
N ASP A 155 10.56 7.48 6.14
CA ASP A 155 10.25 7.44 4.71
C ASP A 155 8.98 8.23 4.39
N LEU A 156 7.88 7.98 5.10
CA LEU A 156 6.63 8.70 4.88
C LEU A 156 6.81 10.20 5.05
N ARG A 157 7.51 10.61 6.10
CA ARG A 157 7.70 12.04 6.43
C ARG A 157 8.68 12.73 5.49
N ASN A 158 9.87 12.14 5.31
CA ASN A 158 10.97 12.81 4.63
C ASN A 158 10.82 12.77 3.10
N ARG A 159 10.21 11.72 2.58
CA ARG A 159 10.07 11.53 1.12
C ARG A 159 8.74 12.05 0.59
N PHE A 160 7.66 11.86 1.35
CA PHE A 160 6.31 12.18 0.90
C PHE A 160 5.70 13.36 1.64
N GLY A 161 6.27 13.79 2.77
CA GLY A 161 5.69 14.82 3.62
C GLY A 161 4.40 14.35 4.30
N LEU A 162 4.19 13.02 4.43
CA LEU A 162 3.00 12.43 5.02
C LEU A 162 3.16 12.17 6.51
N THR A 163 2.14 12.52 7.27
CA THR A 163 1.93 11.97 8.60
C THR A 163 1.34 10.55 8.52
N GLU A 164 1.43 9.83 9.63
CA GLU A 164 0.82 8.49 9.74
C GLU A 164 -0.68 8.50 9.47
N ASP A 165 -1.38 9.51 10.02
CA ASP A 165 -2.83 9.66 9.85
C ASP A 165 -3.20 10.00 8.40
N GLU A 166 -2.41 10.81 7.73
CA GLU A 166 -2.61 11.11 6.32
C GLU A 166 -2.39 9.87 5.46
N PHE A 167 -1.33 9.08 5.71
CA PHE A 167 -1.13 7.81 5.05
C PHE A 167 -2.37 6.91 5.16
N MET A 168 -2.91 6.77 6.38
CA MET A 168 -4.10 5.93 6.58
C MET A 168 -5.37 6.46 5.90
N ARG A 169 -5.44 7.75 5.58
CA ARG A 169 -6.58 8.36 4.88
C ARG A 169 -6.46 8.39 3.35
N VAL A 170 -5.26 8.25 2.77
CA VAL A 170 -5.09 8.23 1.31
C VAL A 170 -5.93 7.11 0.69
N ASP A 171 -6.79 7.41 -0.25
CA ASP A 171 -7.49 6.38 -1.04
C ASP A 171 -6.64 5.97 -2.24
N LEU A 172 -6.23 4.71 -2.27
CA LEU A 172 -5.41 4.12 -3.35
C LEU A 172 -6.24 3.34 -4.38
N ASN A 173 -7.56 3.26 -4.23
CA ASN A 173 -8.45 2.48 -5.11
C ASN A 173 -9.32 3.34 -6.02
N GLY A 174 -9.37 4.67 -5.78
CA GLY A 174 -10.18 5.60 -6.52
C GLY A 174 -9.49 6.22 -7.73
#